data_c7c8294004290c7821fda75530599206
#
_entry.id   c7c8294004290c7821fda75530599206
#
_cell.length_a   1.000
_cell.length_b   1.000
_cell.length_c   1.000
_cell.angle_alpha   90.00
_cell.angle_beta   90.00
_cell.angle_gamma   90.00
#
_symmetry.space_group_name_H-M   'P 1'
#
loop_
_entity.id
_entity.type
_entity.pdbx_description
1 polymer ?
#
loop_
_entity_poly.entity_id
_entity_poly.type
_entity_poly.pdbx_seq_one_letter_code
_entity_poly.pdbx_strand_id
1 'polypeptide(L)'
;IVLHDHFELAEKYRLAGVHLNGRNPHYRPLSNDYIPTLSRSCHSIEELTDGQRYDYLFLSPIFDSISKKGYRSAFSPEQLTKAGKEGVINERVIALGGITPEKKTAIKDWNFGGIAVLGFLWQEPTIAGVIRQLTRLRND
;
A
#
# COMPACT_ATOMS: atom_id res chain seq x y z
N ILE A 1 -0.45 -4.58 -13.61
CA ILE A 1 0.94 -4.61 -13.06
C ILE A 1 1.36 -3.17 -12.84
N VAL A 2 1.96 -2.90 -11.66
CA VAL A 2 2.60 -1.63 -11.29
C VAL A 2 4.05 -1.94 -10.95
N LEU A 3 5.00 -1.15 -11.49
CA LEU A 3 6.43 -1.37 -11.26
C LEU A 3 6.95 -0.45 -10.14
N HIS A 4 7.81 -0.98 -9.29
CA HIS A 4 8.49 -0.28 -8.20
C HIS A 4 9.93 0.10 -8.56
N ASP A 5 10.39 -0.34 -9.72
CA ASP A 5 11.73 -0.16 -10.27
C ASP A 5 11.67 -0.26 -11.79
N HIS A 6 12.73 0.11 -12.51
CA HIS A 6 12.77 0.01 -13.97
C HIS A 6 11.55 0.63 -14.67
N PHE A 7 11.24 1.88 -14.33
CA PHE A 7 10.02 2.57 -14.78
C PHE A 7 9.92 2.71 -16.30
N GLU A 8 11.04 2.69 -17.01
CA GLU A 8 11.11 2.66 -18.47
C GLU A 8 10.38 1.45 -19.07
N LEU A 9 10.34 0.33 -18.33
CA LEU A 9 9.60 -0.88 -18.75
C LEU A 9 8.09 -0.69 -18.62
N ALA A 10 7.63 0.11 -17.65
CA ALA A 10 6.20 0.41 -17.52
C ALA A 10 5.68 1.13 -18.77
N GLU A 11 6.43 2.07 -19.28
CA GLU A 11 6.11 2.80 -20.52
C GLU A 11 6.24 1.88 -21.74
N LYS A 12 7.38 1.19 -21.89
CA LYS A 12 7.65 0.28 -23.01
C LYS A 12 6.56 -0.78 -23.20
N TYR A 13 6.05 -1.33 -22.11
CA TYR A 13 5.04 -2.40 -22.14
C TYR A 13 3.62 -1.91 -21.82
N ARG A 14 3.41 -0.59 -21.72
CA ARG A 14 2.13 0.05 -21.37
C ARG A 14 1.45 -0.60 -20.16
N LEU A 15 2.22 -0.79 -19.09
CA LEU A 15 1.72 -1.36 -17.84
C LEU A 15 0.82 -0.35 -17.12
N ALA A 16 0.09 -0.81 -16.09
CA ALA A 16 -0.90 0.01 -15.39
C ALA A 16 -0.29 1.23 -14.68
N GLY A 17 0.94 1.11 -14.13
CA GLY A 17 1.51 2.25 -13.42
C GLY A 17 2.90 2.05 -12.86
N VAL A 18 3.33 3.05 -12.11
CA VAL A 18 4.60 3.09 -11.38
C VAL A 18 4.37 3.44 -9.91
N HIS A 19 5.21 2.89 -9.05
CA HIS A 19 5.17 3.09 -7.60
C HIS A 19 6.47 3.68 -7.10
N LEU A 20 6.43 4.91 -6.60
CA LEU A 20 7.59 5.60 -6.05
C LEU A 20 7.87 5.14 -4.60
N ASN A 21 9.12 5.04 -4.27
CA ASN A 21 9.61 4.62 -2.95
C ASN A 21 10.94 5.30 -2.62
N GLY A 22 11.49 5.06 -1.44
CA GLY A 22 12.73 5.71 -1.01
C GLY A 22 13.96 5.45 -1.91
N ARG A 23 14.00 4.33 -2.66
CA ARG A 23 15.07 4.05 -3.63
C ARG A 23 14.83 4.75 -4.97
N ASN A 24 13.57 4.86 -5.38
CA ASN A 24 13.12 5.43 -6.65
C ASN A 24 12.07 6.52 -6.38
N PRO A 25 12.48 7.71 -5.88
CA PRO A 25 11.54 8.75 -5.45
C PRO A 25 10.98 9.59 -6.59
N HIS A 26 11.49 9.41 -7.82
CA HIS A 26 11.12 10.22 -8.97
C HIS A 26 10.78 9.36 -10.18
N TYR A 27 9.74 9.78 -10.89
CA TYR A 27 9.40 9.26 -12.21
C TYR A 27 9.40 10.40 -13.21
N ARG A 28 10.02 10.17 -14.39
CA ARG A 28 9.96 11.05 -15.54
C ARG A 28 9.50 10.22 -16.73
N PRO A 29 8.37 10.58 -17.38
CA PRO A 29 7.94 9.93 -18.61
C PRO A 29 9.00 10.07 -19.70
N LEU A 30 9.16 9.06 -20.54
CA LEU A 30 9.98 9.11 -21.75
C LEU A 30 9.20 9.73 -22.91
N SER A 31 7.86 9.64 -22.88
CA SER A 31 6.96 10.23 -23.88
C SER A 31 5.72 10.82 -23.21
N ASN A 32 4.97 11.64 -23.96
CA ASN A 32 3.70 12.19 -23.50
C ASN A 32 2.50 11.27 -23.81
N ASP A 33 2.74 10.14 -24.48
CA ASP A 33 1.69 9.24 -24.96
C ASP A 33 1.31 8.17 -23.92
N TYR A 34 2.00 8.14 -22.78
CA TYR A 34 1.75 7.18 -21.70
C TYR A 34 1.55 7.93 -20.37
N ILE A 35 0.38 7.77 -19.80
CA ILE A 35 0.01 8.32 -18.50
C ILE A 35 -0.22 7.15 -17.54
N PRO A 36 0.79 6.78 -16.73
CA PRO A 36 0.66 5.70 -15.77
C PRO A 36 -0.14 6.15 -14.55
N THR A 37 -0.78 5.18 -13.88
CA THR A 37 -1.17 5.36 -12.48
C THR A 37 0.08 5.61 -11.65
N LEU A 38 0.08 6.68 -10.87
CA LEU A 38 1.21 7.07 -10.03
C LEU A 38 0.88 6.85 -8.55
N SER A 39 1.69 6.06 -7.88
CA SER A 39 1.53 5.80 -6.44
C SER A 39 2.85 5.95 -5.69
N ARG A 40 2.77 6.06 -4.36
CA ARG A 40 3.94 6.25 -3.49
C ARG A 40 3.78 5.53 -2.16
N SER A 41 4.92 5.06 -1.60
CA SER A 41 5.03 4.64 -0.20
C SER A 41 5.19 5.85 0.72
N CYS A 42 4.41 5.88 1.80
CA CYS A 42 4.49 6.85 2.90
C CYS A 42 4.74 6.11 4.21
N HIS A 43 5.55 6.73 5.08
CA HIS A 43 5.97 6.16 6.36
C HIS A 43 5.59 7.06 7.55
N SER A 44 4.94 8.18 7.30
CA SER A 44 4.33 9.05 8.30
C SER A 44 2.98 9.61 7.79
N ILE A 45 2.15 10.11 8.72
CA ILE A 45 0.86 10.72 8.38
C ILE A 45 1.07 12.03 7.62
N GLU A 46 2.12 12.77 7.94
CA GLU A 46 2.48 14.03 7.29
C GLU A 46 2.79 13.83 5.81
N GLU A 47 3.42 12.71 5.44
CA GLU A 47 3.71 12.38 4.03
C GLU A 47 2.45 12.17 3.18
N LEU A 48 1.29 11.90 3.79
CA LEU A 48 0.02 11.78 3.08
C LEU A 48 -0.52 13.12 2.60
N THR A 49 -0.15 14.23 3.25
CA THR A 49 -0.66 15.58 2.92
C THR A 49 -0.16 16.08 1.57
N ASP A 50 1.01 15.63 1.11
CA ASP A 50 1.55 15.94 -0.22
C ASP A 50 0.94 15.07 -1.34
N GLY A 51 -0.08 14.27 -1.00
CA GLY A 51 -0.60 13.20 -1.84
C GLY A 51 -1.45 13.62 -3.04
N GLN A 52 -1.74 14.91 -3.27
CA GLN A 52 -2.66 15.34 -4.34
C GLN A 52 -2.22 14.93 -5.75
N ARG A 53 -0.93 14.78 -5.99
CA ARG A 53 -0.35 14.39 -7.29
C ARG A 53 -0.32 12.87 -7.54
N TYR A 54 -0.73 12.06 -6.54
CA TYR A 54 -0.73 10.60 -6.64
C TYR A 54 -2.15 10.07 -6.75
N ASP A 55 -2.35 9.01 -7.54
CA ASP A 55 -3.65 8.34 -7.65
C ASP A 55 -3.99 7.61 -6.36
N TYR A 56 -2.98 6.98 -5.73
CA TYR A 56 -3.10 6.39 -4.40
C TYR A 56 -1.77 6.36 -3.65
N LEU A 57 -1.85 6.21 -2.33
CA LEU A 57 -0.70 6.15 -1.44
C LEU A 57 -0.73 4.88 -0.61
N PHE A 58 0.43 4.30 -0.32
CA PHE A 58 0.55 3.29 0.72
C PHE A 58 1.03 3.93 2.01
N LEU A 59 0.35 3.66 3.12
CA LEU A 59 0.84 3.99 4.46
C LEU A 59 1.34 2.71 5.15
N SER A 60 2.59 2.70 5.60
CA SER A 60 3.22 1.51 6.17
C SER A 60 4.34 1.82 7.17
N PRO A 61 4.60 0.92 8.12
CA PRO A 61 3.83 -0.28 8.46
C PRO A 61 2.68 0.03 9.42
N ILE A 62 1.46 -0.42 9.11
CA ILE A 62 0.28 -0.22 9.97
C ILE A 62 0.33 -1.09 11.22
N PHE A 63 0.77 -2.35 11.06
CA PHE A 63 1.00 -3.29 12.15
C PHE A 63 2.41 -3.84 12.09
N ASP A 64 2.85 -4.46 13.18
CA ASP A 64 4.15 -5.14 13.20
C ASP A 64 4.29 -6.14 12.06
N SER A 65 5.45 -6.14 11.42
CA SER A 65 5.69 -6.96 10.24
C SER A 65 5.64 -8.45 10.58
N ILE A 66 4.94 -9.22 9.74
CA ILE A 66 4.89 -10.69 9.82
C ILE A 66 6.20 -11.30 9.30
N SER A 67 6.81 -10.70 8.27
CA SER A 67 7.96 -11.27 7.55
C SER A 67 9.31 -10.67 7.92
N LYS A 68 9.35 -9.48 8.54
CA LYS A 68 10.58 -8.78 8.91
C LYS A 68 10.66 -8.63 10.42
N LYS A 69 11.55 -9.38 11.07
CA LYS A 69 11.79 -9.24 12.53
C LYS A 69 12.23 -7.81 12.88
N GLY A 70 11.61 -7.23 13.92
CA GLY A 70 11.93 -5.90 14.40
C GLY A 70 11.31 -4.73 13.65
N TYR A 71 10.56 -4.97 12.59
CA TYR A 71 9.84 -3.92 11.87
C TYR A 71 8.47 -3.71 12.53
N ARG A 72 8.44 -2.77 13.49
CA ARG A 72 7.25 -2.47 14.29
C ARG A 72 6.36 -1.46 13.59
N SER A 73 5.06 -1.43 13.98
CA SER A 73 4.15 -0.35 13.61
C SER A 73 4.75 1.01 14.01
N ALA A 74 4.63 1.98 13.11
CA ALA A 74 5.04 3.35 13.35
C ALA A 74 3.89 4.21 13.91
N PHE A 75 2.67 3.68 14.03
CA PHE A 75 1.45 4.41 14.32
C PHE A 75 0.70 3.83 15.51
N SER A 76 0.19 4.69 16.38
CA SER A 76 -0.80 4.27 17.38
C SER A 76 -2.22 4.23 16.78
N PRO A 77 -3.14 3.41 17.34
CA PRO A 77 -4.54 3.40 16.91
C PRO A 77 -5.21 4.78 17.00
N GLU A 78 -4.84 5.57 18.00
CA GLU A 78 -5.38 6.94 18.21
C GLU A 78 -4.93 7.87 17.09
N GLN A 79 -3.66 7.80 16.65
CA GLN A 79 -3.15 8.58 15.53
C GLN A 79 -3.87 8.23 14.22
N LEU A 80 -4.08 6.94 13.93
CA LEU A 80 -4.78 6.48 12.74
C LEU A 80 -6.25 6.89 12.77
N THR A 81 -6.92 6.75 13.94
CA THR A 81 -8.31 7.20 14.12
C THR A 81 -8.46 8.69 13.89
N LYS A 82 -7.54 9.51 14.43
CA LYS A 82 -7.52 10.96 14.23
C LYS A 82 -7.34 11.29 12.76
N ALA A 83 -6.34 10.72 12.11
CA ALA A 83 -6.05 10.97 10.69
C ALA A 83 -7.22 10.55 9.76
N GLY A 84 -7.94 9.47 10.09
CA GLY A 84 -9.15 9.06 9.38
C GLY A 84 -10.31 10.06 9.55
N LYS A 85 -10.54 10.55 10.78
CA LYS A 85 -11.57 11.57 11.06
C LYS A 85 -11.27 12.90 10.39
N GLU A 86 -10.02 13.28 10.29
CA GLU A 86 -9.56 14.52 9.65
C GLU A 86 -9.49 14.40 8.11
N GLY A 87 -9.79 13.22 7.54
CA GLY A 87 -9.77 12.97 6.09
C GLY A 87 -8.37 12.87 5.48
N VAL A 88 -7.32 12.85 6.31
CA VAL A 88 -5.94 12.60 5.85
C VAL A 88 -5.80 11.17 5.35
N ILE A 89 -6.34 10.20 6.10
CA ILE A 89 -6.58 8.84 5.60
C ILE A 89 -7.96 8.84 4.95
N ASN A 90 -8.03 8.41 3.68
CA ASN A 90 -9.23 8.42 2.85
C ASN A 90 -9.18 7.27 1.83
N GLU A 91 -10.14 7.23 0.89
CA GLU A 91 -10.28 6.17 -0.12
C GLU A 91 -9.05 5.96 -1.02
N ARG A 92 -8.13 6.93 -1.09
CA ARG A 92 -6.88 6.80 -1.84
C ARG A 92 -5.71 6.27 -1.02
N VAL A 93 -5.87 6.10 0.30
CA VAL A 93 -4.81 5.61 1.16
C VAL A 93 -4.98 4.12 1.43
N ILE A 94 -3.99 3.33 1.07
CA ILE A 94 -3.97 1.88 1.18
C ILE A 94 -3.11 1.48 2.39
N ALA A 95 -3.70 0.72 3.29
CA ALA A 95 -2.99 0.18 4.46
C ALA A 95 -2.04 -0.94 4.02
N LEU A 96 -0.78 -0.89 4.47
CA LEU A 96 0.22 -1.92 4.20
C LEU A 96 1.01 -2.25 5.48
N GLY A 97 1.39 -3.51 5.64
CA GLY A 97 2.25 -3.99 6.72
C GLY A 97 1.52 -4.70 7.86
N GLY A 98 1.87 -5.95 8.10
CA GLY A 98 1.37 -6.79 9.18
C GLY A 98 -0.13 -7.10 9.13
N ILE A 99 -0.75 -6.95 7.96
CA ILE A 99 -2.21 -7.11 7.79
C ILE A 99 -2.58 -8.58 7.71
N THR A 100 -3.61 -8.94 8.49
CA THR A 100 -4.25 -10.26 8.49
C THR A 100 -5.77 -10.08 8.49
N PRO A 101 -6.57 -11.12 8.21
CA PRO A 101 -8.04 -11.03 8.26
C PRO A 101 -8.56 -10.48 9.59
N GLU A 102 -7.97 -10.91 10.71
CA GLU A 102 -8.39 -10.52 12.05
C GLU A 102 -8.21 -9.03 12.34
N LYS A 103 -7.38 -8.34 11.58
CA LYS A 103 -7.08 -6.90 11.72
C LYS A 103 -7.90 -6.02 10.79
N LYS A 104 -8.71 -6.59 9.90
CA LYS A 104 -9.50 -5.83 8.90
C LYS A 104 -10.47 -4.84 9.52
N THR A 105 -11.15 -5.22 10.60
CA THR A 105 -12.13 -4.36 11.26
C THR A 105 -11.50 -3.03 11.69
N ALA A 106 -10.32 -3.09 12.35
CA ALA A 106 -9.61 -1.89 12.76
C ALA A 106 -9.24 -0.99 11.55
N ILE A 107 -8.87 -1.60 10.42
CA ILE A 107 -8.51 -0.85 9.20
C ILE A 107 -9.74 -0.12 8.63
N LYS A 108 -10.92 -0.75 8.63
CA LYS A 108 -12.18 -0.11 8.20
C LYS A 108 -12.50 1.11 9.06
N ASP A 109 -12.31 1.02 10.38
CA ASP A 109 -12.59 2.10 11.33
C ASP A 109 -11.65 3.33 11.15
N TRP A 110 -10.50 3.12 10.50
CA TRP A 110 -9.52 4.19 10.21
C TRP A 110 -9.69 4.84 8.84
N ASN A 111 -10.73 4.50 8.09
CA ASN A 111 -11.09 5.11 6.80
C ASN A 111 -10.10 4.87 5.65
N PHE A 112 -9.33 3.77 5.69
CA PHE A 112 -8.50 3.38 4.56
C PHE A 112 -9.36 2.94 3.36
N GLY A 113 -8.94 3.30 2.15
CA GLY A 113 -9.58 2.87 0.89
C GLY A 113 -9.34 1.41 0.52
N GLY A 114 -8.35 0.77 1.14
CA GLY A 114 -8.05 -0.63 0.89
C GLY A 114 -6.87 -1.15 1.70
N ILE A 115 -6.53 -2.41 1.44
CA ILE A 115 -5.40 -3.10 2.06
C ILE A 115 -4.46 -3.68 1.02
N ALA A 116 -3.17 -3.73 1.35
CA ALA A 116 -2.16 -4.47 0.61
C ALA A 116 -1.45 -5.46 1.55
N VAL A 117 -1.23 -6.66 1.08
CA VAL A 117 -0.62 -7.75 1.85
C VAL A 117 0.56 -8.34 1.10
N LEU A 118 1.59 -8.75 1.83
CA LEU A 118 2.77 -9.42 1.29
C LEU A 118 3.04 -10.71 2.07
N GLY A 119 3.60 -10.62 3.27
CA GLY A 119 4.02 -11.77 4.06
C GLY A 119 2.89 -12.75 4.35
N PHE A 120 1.69 -12.25 4.60
CA PHE A 120 0.51 -13.08 4.86
C PHE A 120 0.19 -14.07 3.71
N LEU A 121 0.43 -13.67 2.46
CA LEU A 121 0.20 -14.54 1.30
C LEU A 121 1.43 -15.38 0.96
N TRP A 122 2.61 -14.76 0.90
CA TRP A 122 3.81 -15.39 0.37
C TRP A 122 4.53 -16.32 1.35
N GLN A 123 4.08 -16.40 2.61
CA GLN A 123 4.52 -17.44 3.54
C GLN A 123 3.83 -18.80 3.29
N GLU A 124 2.74 -18.82 2.50
CA GLU A 124 2.09 -20.06 2.11
C GLU A 124 2.91 -20.78 1.03
N PRO A 125 3.28 -22.04 1.28
CA PRO A 125 4.17 -22.77 0.35
C PRO A 125 3.45 -23.31 -0.89
N THR A 126 2.12 -23.26 -0.92
CA THR A 126 1.31 -23.83 -2.01
C THR A 126 0.32 -22.83 -2.59
N ILE A 127 0.02 -22.96 -3.88
CA ILE A 127 -1.00 -22.15 -4.55
C ILE A 127 -2.37 -22.29 -3.87
N ALA A 128 -2.74 -23.50 -3.48
CA ALA A 128 -3.99 -23.74 -2.75
C ALA A 128 -4.04 -22.99 -1.40
N GLY A 129 -2.91 -22.92 -0.69
CA GLY A 129 -2.76 -22.13 0.52
C GLY A 129 -2.95 -20.64 0.26
N VAL A 130 -2.30 -20.11 -0.77
CA VAL A 130 -2.44 -18.68 -1.18
C VAL A 130 -3.90 -18.37 -1.52
N ILE A 131 -4.59 -19.23 -2.28
CA ILE A 131 -6.01 -19.05 -2.63
C ILE A 131 -6.88 -19.03 -1.36
N ARG A 132 -6.66 -19.94 -0.39
CA ARG A 132 -7.40 -19.93 0.88
C ARG A 132 -7.18 -18.63 1.65
N GLN A 133 -5.95 -18.13 1.73
CA GLN A 133 -5.65 -16.87 2.42
C GLN A 133 -6.31 -15.67 1.74
N LEU A 134 -6.30 -15.62 0.40
CA LEU A 134 -7.02 -14.60 -0.36
C LEU A 134 -8.53 -14.63 -0.10
N THR A 135 -9.11 -15.84 -0.05
CA THR A 135 -10.54 -16.02 0.26
C THR A 135 -10.88 -15.49 1.65
N ARG A 136 -10.05 -15.79 2.66
CA ARG A 136 -10.22 -15.24 4.03
C ARG A 136 -10.17 -13.71 4.05
N LEU A 137 -9.24 -13.10 3.30
CA LEU A 137 -9.17 -11.64 3.20
C LEU A 137 -10.39 -11.02 2.51
N ARG A 138 -11.06 -11.73 1.61
CA ARG A 138 -12.19 -11.21 0.85
C ARG A 138 -13.53 -11.32 1.58
N ASN A 139 -13.73 -12.38 2.37
CA ASN A 139 -15.04 -12.75 2.90
C ASN A 139 -15.43 -12.05 4.21
N ASP A 140 -14.54 -11.27 4.82
CA ASP A 140 -14.79 -10.43 5.98
C ASP A 140 -14.87 -8.95 5.55
#